data_7c1d684b054fc8fd9b9178148f64e91f
#
_entry.id   7c1d684b054fc8fd9b9178148f64e91f
#
_cell.length_a   1.000
_cell.length_b   1.000
_cell.length_c   1.000
_cell.angle_alpha   90.00
_cell.angle_beta   90.00
_cell.angle_gamma   90.00
#
_symmetry.space_group_name_H-M   'P 1'
#
loop_
_entity.id
_entity.type
_entity.pdbx_description
1 polymer ?
#
loop_
_entity_poly.entity_id
_entity_poly.type
_entity_poly.pdbx_seq_one_letter_code
_entity_poly.pdbx_strand_id
1 'polypeptide(L)'
;MNKNGPARQLTRRNFVQNASTLALGGMIVPRHVLGGVGYQAPSDTLNIAIVGAGGRGNDNAQELGTENIVAVCDVDFDLVTNKVGGLTAEGRDGTARPKVMRWQEQFASATRYSDFREMLEKQSNIDAVLIATPDHTHAVIAKAAMELGKHVYVEKPMTATVAEARMLARLAKETGVTTQMGNQGHSSDDARLINEWIHAGVIGDVSEVHIWTNRPIWPQGIPAPIAPPEMPDQTDWGRGSIDRRIASAVDGGYQLPPALDWQNYLGPITEDVAYHPIYHPFNWRGWTAFGVGALGDMGAHLVDHPFWALDLGYPTSIEATSSPWGGPRRAPVTYPVAMTAHYEFPARGGRPPVNMHWYDGGLMPPRPELLPPDVPMDREGGVIFVGTRGILMHETYGDNPLLFPGELHEWAATVAPTYPRIEESHVMNWALACKGEATATTPFDYAAQLTEVMLLGIVALRTGQGQKIQYDGENMRITNIEEANQYLTREYRPGWSM
;
A
#
# COMPACT_ATOMS: atom_id res chain seq x y z
N MET A 1 -49.31 -19.67 29.49
CA MET A 1 -48.08 -19.50 30.25
C MET A 1 -46.94 -20.16 29.48
N ASN A 2 -46.25 -19.37 28.64
CA ASN A 2 -45.11 -19.80 27.85
C ASN A 2 -43.82 -19.30 28.51
N LYS A 3 -42.94 -20.21 28.91
CA LYS A 3 -41.61 -19.91 29.38
C LYS A 3 -40.61 -20.30 28.29
N ASN A 4 -40.15 -19.35 27.53
CA ASN A 4 -38.95 -19.48 26.70
C ASN A 4 -37.76 -19.01 27.54
N GLY A 5 -36.90 -19.95 27.94
CA GLY A 5 -35.59 -19.66 28.55
C GLY A 5 -34.56 -19.39 27.43
N PRO A 6 -33.49 -18.60 27.72
CA PRO A 6 -32.49 -18.23 26.73
C PRO A 6 -31.68 -19.46 26.29
N ALA A 7 -31.39 -19.51 24.98
CA ALA A 7 -30.51 -20.50 24.39
C ALA A 7 -29.10 -20.39 25.01
N ARG A 8 -28.63 -21.47 25.59
CA ARG A 8 -27.30 -21.60 26.17
C ARG A 8 -26.27 -21.69 25.06
N GLN A 9 -25.43 -20.67 24.89
CA GLN A 9 -24.26 -20.74 24.01
C GLN A 9 -23.35 -21.90 24.48
N LEU A 10 -23.05 -22.80 23.57
CA LEU A 10 -22.09 -23.88 23.76
C LEU A 10 -20.68 -23.32 23.72
N THR A 11 -20.02 -23.18 24.85
CA THR A 11 -18.59 -22.86 24.91
C THR A 11 -17.74 -24.12 24.68
N ARG A 12 -16.51 -23.99 24.14
CA ARG A 12 -15.54 -25.12 23.97
C ARG A 12 -15.41 -25.98 25.22
N ARG A 13 -15.47 -25.36 26.39
CA ARG A 13 -15.37 -26.04 27.70
C ARG A 13 -16.59 -26.95 27.99
N ASN A 14 -17.79 -26.52 27.56
CA ASN A 14 -19.01 -27.29 27.72
C ASN A 14 -19.11 -28.44 26.71
N PHE A 15 -18.53 -28.27 25.52
CA PHE A 15 -18.43 -29.35 24.54
C PHE A 15 -17.51 -30.47 25.02
N VAL A 16 -16.35 -30.16 25.57
CA VAL A 16 -15.39 -31.14 26.07
C VAL A 16 -15.97 -31.85 27.34
N GLN A 17 -16.69 -31.15 28.22
CA GLN A 17 -17.34 -31.77 29.37
C GLN A 17 -18.51 -32.68 29.01
N ASN A 18 -19.27 -32.37 27.98
CA ASN A 18 -20.38 -33.22 27.52
C ASN A 18 -19.92 -34.39 26.63
N ALA A 19 -18.77 -34.29 25.98
CA ALA A 19 -18.17 -35.39 25.20
C ALA A 19 -17.59 -36.51 26.11
N SER A 20 -17.26 -36.19 27.33
CA SER A 20 -16.71 -37.19 28.30
C SER A 20 -17.78 -38.10 28.90
N THR A 21 -19.08 -37.90 28.61
CA THR A 21 -20.19 -38.74 29.14
C THR A 21 -20.82 -39.67 28.08
N LEU A 22 -20.39 -39.62 26.83
CA LEU A 22 -20.94 -40.43 25.73
C LEU A 22 -19.85 -40.91 24.80
N ALA A 23 -18.99 -41.84 25.21
CA ALA A 23 -18.41 -42.86 24.34
C ALA A 23 -17.30 -43.64 25.05
N LEU A 24 -17.60 -44.83 25.49
CA LEU A 24 -16.66 -45.96 25.54
C LEU A 24 -16.39 -46.47 24.12
N GLY A 25 -15.80 -45.66 23.32
CA GLY A 25 -15.22 -45.92 22.00
C GLY A 25 -14.19 -44.84 21.78
N GLY A 26 -12.94 -45.07 22.09
CA GLY A 26 -11.87 -44.11 22.00
C GLY A 26 -11.69 -43.62 20.57
N MET A 27 -12.30 -42.51 20.18
CA MET A 27 -11.85 -41.70 19.04
C MET A 27 -10.55 -41.06 19.47
N ILE A 28 -9.45 -41.63 19.04
CA ILE A 28 -8.13 -40.96 19.10
C ILE A 28 -8.21 -39.83 18.09
N VAL A 29 -8.55 -38.61 18.57
CA VAL A 29 -8.44 -37.41 17.73
C VAL A 29 -6.95 -37.10 17.63
N PRO A 30 -6.38 -37.13 16.42
CA PRO A 30 -4.95 -36.86 16.24
C PRO A 30 -4.61 -35.48 16.80
N ARG A 31 -3.41 -35.34 17.39
CA ARG A 31 -2.98 -34.13 18.11
C ARG A 31 -2.97 -32.88 17.23
N HIS A 32 -2.73 -33.03 15.91
CA HIS A 32 -2.79 -31.95 14.94
C HIS A 32 -4.21 -31.40 14.69
N VAL A 33 -5.27 -32.10 15.12
CA VAL A 33 -6.65 -31.65 15.03
C VAL A 33 -7.07 -30.83 16.27
N LEU A 34 -6.39 -31.05 17.41
CA LEU A 34 -6.73 -30.40 18.69
C LEU A 34 -5.96 -29.12 18.94
N GLY A 35 -4.90 -28.83 18.18
CA GLY A 35 -3.96 -27.75 18.49
C GLY A 35 -3.16 -28.03 19.78
N GLY A 36 -2.23 -27.15 20.12
CA GLY A 36 -1.41 -27.21 21.32
C GLY A 36 0.06 -26.95 21.01
N VAL A 37 0.96 -27.03 22.03
CA VAL A 37 2.38 -26.72 21.86
C VAL A 37 2.98 -27.51 20.69
N GLY A 38 3.34 -26.78 19.61
CA GLY A 38 3.91 -27.32 18.38
C GLY A 38 2.90 -27.81 17.33
N TYR A 39 1.58 -27.62 17.54
CA TYR A 39 0.54 -28.01 16.57
C TYR A 39 -0.58 -26.95 16.52
N GLN A 40 -0.81 -26.36 15.32
CA GLN A 40 -1.94 -25.47 15.06
C GLN A 40 -3.13 -26.33 14.60
N ALA A 41 -4.31 -26.11 15.20
CA ALA A 41 -5.51 -26.79 14.75
C ALA A 41 -5.94 -26.25 13.36
N PRO A 42 -6.50 -27.08 12.48
CA PRO A 42 -7.05 -26.61 11.19
C PRO A 42 -8.07 -25.47 11.33
N SER A 43 -8.81 -25.44 12.44
CA SER A 43 -9.76 -24.37 12.79
C SER A 43 -9.10 -23.03 13.16
N ASP A 44 -7.81 -23.03 13.45
CA ASP A 44 -7.04 -21.87 13.88
C ASP A 44 -6.14 -21.33 12.75
N THR A 45 -6.29 -21.90 11.53
CA THR A 45 -5.55 -21.55 10.33
C THR A 45 -6.48 -20.83 9.37
N LEU A 46 -6.09 -19.67 8.86
CA LEU A 46 -6.86 -18.95 7.84
C LEU A 46 -6.64 -19.57 6.45
N ASN A 47 -7.70 -19.60 5.67
CA ASN A 47 -7.64 -19.89 4.23
C ASN A 47 -7.58 -18.56 3.47
N ILE A 48 -6.42 -18.26 2.93
CA ILE A 48 -6.13 -16.98 2.28
C ILE A 48 -6.13 -17.15 0.76
N ALA A 49 -6.77 -16.23 0.06
CA ALA A 49 -6.62 -16.05 -1.38
C ALA A 49 -5.65 -14.90 -1.67
N ILE A 50 -4.77 -15.07 -2.66
CA ILE A 50 -3.84 -14.02 -3.12
C ILE A 50 -4.29 -13.54 -4.48
N VAL A 51 -4.52 -12.22 -4.62
CA VAL A 51 -4.83 -11.57 -5.89
C VAL A 51 -3.65 -10.69 -6.29
N GLY A 52 -2.95 -11.04 -7.39
CA GLY A 52 -1.71 -10.41 -7.81
C GLY A 52 -0.48 -11.06 -7.15
N ALA A 53 -0.07 -12.23 -7.62
CA ALA A 53 1.06 -13.01 -7.07
C ALA A 53 2.37 -12.84 -7.84
N GLY A 54 2.39 -12.05 -8.94
CA GLY A 54 3.57 -11.88 -9.79
C GLY A 54 4.64 -10.92 -9.25
N GLY A 55 4.35 -10.16 -8.21
CA GLY A 55 5.22 -9.14 -7.61
C GLY A 55 5.25 -9.19 -6.10
N ARG A 56 4.84 -8.11 -5.43
CA ARG A 56 4.81 -8.00 -3.97
C ARG A 56 3.96 -9.08 -3.30
N GLY A 57 2.88 -9.54 -3.95
CA GLY A 57 2.07 -10.65 -3.43
C GLY A 57 2.86 -11.95 -3.28
N ASN A 58 3.87 -12.19 -4.15
CA ASN A 58 4.80 -13.33 -3.98
C ASN A 58 5.65 -13.21 -2.71
N ASP A 59 6.10 -11.99 -2.36
CA ASP A 59 6.90 -11.77 -1.15
C ASP A 59 6.03 -11.92 0.11
N ASN A 60 4.83 -11.33 0.09
CA ASN A 60 3.88 -11.43 1.20
C ASN A 60 3.42 -12.88 1.45
N ALA A 61 3.23 -13.67 0.39
CA ALA A 61 2.87 -15.09 0.51
C ALA A 61 3.91 -15.91 1.27
N GLN A 62 5.20 -15.62 1.06
CA GLN A 62 6.28 -16.29 1.78
C GLN A 62 6.22 -16.01 3.30
N GLU A 63 5.79 -14.81 3.70
CA GLU A 63 5.68 -14.41 5.10
C GLU A 63 4.45 -15.02 5.81
N LEU A 64 3.41 -15.45 5.08
CA LEU A 64 2.20 -16.08 5.61
C LEU A 64 2.39 -17.58 5.93
N GLY A 65 3.57 -17.94 6.43
CA GLY A 65 4.01 -19.33 6.56
C GLY A 65 3.20 -20.24 7.51
N THR A 66 2.30 -19.71 8.34
CA THR A 66 1.43 -20.51 9.23
C THR A 66 0.02 -20.68 8.68
N GLU A 67 -0.36 -19.93 7.65
CA GLU A 67 -1.71 -19.91 7.09
C GLU A 67 -1.78 -20.76 5.79
N ASN A 68 -2.98 -21.06 5.32
CA ASN A 68 -3.20 -21.81 4.09
C ASN A 68 -3.44 -20.86 2.92
N ILE A 69 -2.69 -20.97 1.84
CA ILE A 69 -3.00 -20.30 0.58
C ILE A 69 -3.84 -21.26 -0.26
N VAL A 70 -5.15 -21.02 -0.31
CA VAL A 70 -6.12 -21.91 -0.96
C VAL A 70 -6.44 -21.52 -2.40
N ALA A 71 -6.23 -20.27 -2.76
CA ALA A 71 -6.44 -19.75 -4.11
C ALA A 71 -5.41 -18.69 -4.49
N VAL A 72 -5.07 -18.65 -5.77
CA VAL A 72 -4.26 -17.59 -6.38
C VAL A 72 -5.01 -17.06 -7.59
N CYS A 73 -5.21 -15.75 -7.64
CA CYS A 73 -5.81 -15.07 -8.77
C CYS A 73 -4.76 -14.11 -9.39
N ASP A 74 -4.46 -14.31 -10.64
CA ASP A 74 -3.55 -13.43 -11.39
C ASP A 74 -3.91 -13.42 -12.87
N VAL A 75 -3.69 -12.31 -13.55
CA VAL A 75 -3.93 -12.16 -14.99
C VAL A 75 -2.79 -12.72 -15.85
N ASP A 76 -1.65 -13.05 -15.24
CA ASP A 76 -0.44 -13.56 -15.92
C ASP A 76 0.21 -14.71 -15.14
N PHE A 77 -0.31 -15.91 -15.33
CA PHE A 77 0.22 -17.09 -14.65
C PHE A 77 1.59 -17.54 -15.16
N ASP A 78 2.02 -17.15 -16.34
CA ASP A 78 3.39 -17.40 -16.79
C ASP A 78 4.38 -16.60 -15.96
N LEU A 79 4.08 -15.32 -15.70
CA LEU A 79 4.88 -14.47 -14.80
C LEU A 79 4.92 -15.07 -13.39
N VAL A 80 3.76 -15.39 -12.81
CA VAL A 80 3.70 -15.94 -11.44
C VAL A 80 4.47 -17.25 -11.34
N THR A 81 4.27 -18.17 -12.28
CA THR A 81 4.94 -19.47 -12.28
C THR A 81 6.46 -19.33 -12.38
N ASN A 82 6.93 -18.42 -13.25
CA ASN A 82 8.35 -18.13 -13.38
C ASN A 82 8.92 -17.49 -12.10
N LYS A 83 8.19 -16.59 -11.45
CA LYS A 83 8.62 -15.97 -10.19
C LYS A 83 8.72 -16.98 -9.05
N VAL A 84 7.67 -17.76 -8.83
CA VAL A 84 7.65 -18.78 -7.77
C VAL A 84 8.67 -19.90 -8.05
N GLY A 85 8.76 -20.37 -9.30
CA GLY A 85 9.73 -21.39 -9.71
C GLY A 85 11.19 -20.92 -9.66
N GLY A 86 11.43 -19.61 -9.80
CA GLY A 86 12.76 -18.99 -9.68
C GLY A 86 13.25 -18.77 -8.24
N LEU A 87 12.39 -18.99 -7.24
CA LEU A 87 12.79 -18.89 -5.83
C LEU A 87 13.69 -20.09 -5.47
N THR A 88 14.79 -19.82 -4.80
CA THR A 88 15.71 -20.86 -4.31
C THR A 88 15.35 -21.29 -2.89
N ALA A 89 15.18 -22.58 -2.68
CA ALA A 89 14.92 -23.18 -1.35
C ALA A 89 16.09 -23.03 -0.37
N GLU A 90 17.28 -22.70 -0.87
CA GLU A 90 18.49 -22.44 -0.10
C GLU A 90 18.98 -21.00 -0.33
N GLY A 91 19.45 -20.36 0.73
CA GLY A 91 20.15 -19.08 0.67
C GLY A 91 21.53 -19.21 0.02
N ARG A 92 22.17 -18.10 -0.31
CA ARG A 92 23.54 -18.08 -0.89
C ARG A 92 24.60 -18.72 0.03
N ASP A 93 24.30 -18.78 1.31
CA ASP A 93 25.13 -19.40 2.36
C ASP A 93 24.79 -20.88 2.62
N GLY A 94 23.89 -21.48 1.83
CA GLY A 94 23.41 -22.85 1.99
C GLY A 94 22.36 -23.05 3.09
N THR A 95 21.86 -21.97 3.71
CA THR A 95 20.78 -22.09 4.72
C THR A 95 19.44 -22.39 4.06
N ALA A 96 18.69 -23.34 4.64
CA ALA A 96 17.33 -23.66 4.17
C ALA A 96 16.38 -22.46 4.35
N ARG A 97 15.51 -22.25 3.36
CA ARG A 97 14.49 -21.21 3.35
C ARG A 97 13.09 -21.83 3.45
N PRO A 98 12.65 -22.26 4.63
CA PRO A 98 11.40 -23.01 4.79
C PRO A 98 10.16 -22.24 4.35
N LYS A 99 10.15 -20.91 4.49
CA LYS A 99 9.06 -20.05 4.01
C LYS A 99 8.90 -20.13 2.48
N VAL A 100 10.02 -20.14 1.73
CA VAL A 100 10.03 -20.30 0.27
C VAL A 100 9.48 -21.67 -0.13
N MET A 101 9.99 -22.74 0.49
CA MET A 101 9.55 -24.11 0.20
C MET A 101 8.06 -24.27 0.43
N ARG A 102 7.55 -23.78 1.56
CA ARG A 102 6.12 -23.82 1.89
C ARG A 102 5.28 -23.06 0.86
N TRP A 103 5.71 -21.86 0.48
CA TRP A 103 5.02 -21.09 -0.56
C TRP A 103 4.98 -21.83 -1.90
N GLN A 104 6.07 -22.44 -2.33
CA GLN A 104 6.13 -23.24 -3.55
C GLN A 104 5.14 -24.43 -3.51
N GLU A 105 5.05 -25.14 -2.39
CA GLU A 105 4.11 -26.24 -2.17
C GLU A 105 2.66 -25.76 -2.20
N GLN A 106 2.36 -24.67 -1.51
CA GLN A 106 1.02 -24.07 -1.49
C GLN A 106 0.60 -23.55 -2.87
N PHE A 107 1.49 -22.88 -3.59
CA PHE A 107 1.24 -22.41 -4.96
C PHE A 107 0.95 -23.57 -5.93
N ALA A 108 1.64 -24.70 -5.76
CA ALA A 108 1.41 -25.89 -6.58
C ALA A 108 0.01 -26.51 -6.36
N SER A 109 -0.55 -26.38 -5.15
CA SER A 109 -1.83 -26.95 -4.73
C SER A 109 -3.01 -25.98 -4.78
N ALA A 110 -2.74 -24.66 -4.76
CA ALA A 110 -3.78 -23.63 -4.77
C ALA A 110 -4.59 -23.63 -6.07
N THR A 111 -5.89 -23.37 -5.95
CA THR A 111 -6.76 -23.18 -7.12
C THR A 111 -6.41 -21.87 -7.83
N ARG A 112 -6.35 -21.90 -9.15
CA ARG A 112 -5.95 -20.76 -10.00
C ARG A 112 -7.15 -20.11 -10.66
N TYR A 113 -7.18 -18.77 -10.64
CA TYR A 113 -8.22 -17.94 -11.25
C TYR A 113 -7.57 -16.78 -11.99
N SER A 114 -8.11 -16.38 -13.14
CA SER A 114 -7.73 -15.12 -13.82
C SER A 114 -8.67 -13.96 -13.50
N ASP A 115 -9.82 -14.24 -12.90
CA ASP A 115 -10.82 -13.26 -12.47
C ASP A 115 -11.15 -13.45 -10.99
N PHE A 116 -10.91 -12.39 -10.18
CA PHE A 116 -11.18 -12.43 -8.75
C PHE A 116 -12.68 -12.60 -8.43
N ARG A 117 -13.58 -12.18 -9.33
CA ARG A 117 -15.03 -12.33 -9.17
C ARG A 117 -15.42 -13.79 -9.24
N GLU A 118 -14.86 -14.51 -10.21
CA GLU A 118 -15.00 -15.97 -10.32
C GLU A 118 -14.41 -16.70 -9.11
N MET A 119 -13.23 -16.25 -8.64
CA MET A 119 -12.60 -16.81 -7.44
C MET A 119 -13.51 -16.66 -6.22
N LEU A 120 -14.02 -15.46 -5.97
CA LEU A 120 -14.87 -15.18 -4.81
C LEU A 120 -16.21 -15.93 -4.87
N GLU A 121 -16.76 -16.15 -6.08
CA GLU A 121 -17.99 -16.92 -6.29
C GLU A 121 -17.80 -18.43 -6.07
N LYS A 122 -16.69 -18.99 -6.60
CA LYS A 122 -16.49 -20.45 -6.62
C LYS A 122 -15.73 -21.00 -5.42
N GLN A 123 -14.86 -20.22 -4.81
CA GLN A 123 -13.97 -20.66 -3.70
C GLN A 123 -14.59 -20.29 -2.35
N SER A 124 -15.57 -21.06 -1.89
CA SER A 124 -16.37 -20.75 -0.70
C SER A 124 -15.60 -20.78 0.63
N ASN A 125 -14.44 -21.46 0.69
CA ASN A 125 -13.64 -21.62 1.90
C ASN A 125 -12.59 -20.51 2.11
N ILE A 126 -12.62 -19.40 1.35
CA ILE A 126 -11.75 -18.24 1.59
C ILE A 126 -12.23 -17.54 2.87
N ASP A 127 -11.29 -17.25 3.80
CA ASP A 127 -11.52 -16.45 5.00
C ASP A 127 -11.01 -15.02 4.80
N ALA A 128 -9.91 -14.86 4.07
CA ALA A 128 -9.21 -13.60 3.89
C ALA A 128 -8.61 -13.46 2.48
N VAL A 129 -8.48 -12.22 2.00
CA VAL A 129 -7.95 -11.89 0.68
C VAL A 129 -6.78 -10.93 0.81
N LEU A 130 -5.61 -11.31 0.27
CA LEU A 130 -4.45 -10.44 0.10
C LEU A 130 -4.43 -9.92 -1.34
N ILE A 131 -4.39 -8.58 -1.48
CA ILE A 131 -4.47 -7.88 -2.77
C ILE A 131 -3.14 -7.16 -3.01
N ALA A 132 -2.45 -7.52 -4.09
CA ALA A 132 -1.17 -6.94 -4.49
C ALA A 132 -1.08 -6.73 -6.02
N THR A 133 -2.17 -6.28 -6.58
CA THR A 133 -2.35 -5.92 -8.00
C THR A 133 -1.83 -4.50 -8.27
N PRO A 134 -1.89 -3.97 -9.50
CA PRO A 134 -1.69 -2.54 -9.75
C PRO A 134 -2.76 -1.67 -9.05
N ASP A 135 -2.38 -0.44 -8.69
CA ASP A 135 -3.16 0.49 -7.83
C ASP A 135 -4.62 0.66 -8.26
N HIS A 136 -4.88 0.71 -9.58
CA HIS A 136 -6.21 0.95 -10.14
C HIS A 136 -7.23 -0.16 -9.85
N THR A 137 -6.81 -1.35 -9.46
CA THR A 137 -7.71 -2.47 -9.17
C THR A 137 -7.89 -2.75 -7.69
N HIS A 138 -7.08 -2.14 -6.80
CA HIS A 138 -7.12 -2.39 -5.36
C HIS A 138 -8.52 -2.24 -4.78
N ALA A 139 -9.16 -1.10 -5.05
CA ALA A 139 -10.43 -0.74 -4.43
C ALA A 139 -11.57 -1.68 -4.81
N VAL A 140 -11.72 -2.01 -6.09
CA VAL A 140 -12.82 -2.88 -6.57
C VAL A 140 -12.70 -4.31 -6.06
N ILE A 141 -11.46 -4.81 -5.92
CA ILE A 141 -11.21 -6.15 -5.37
C ILE A 141 -11.47 -6.17 -3.86
N ALA A 142 -10.94 -5.16 -3.14
CA ALA A 142 -11.14 -5.04 -1.69
C ALA A 142 -12.64 -4.93 -1.34
N LYS A 143 -13.38 -4.08 -2.06
CA LYS A 143 -14.83 -3.95 -1.89
C LYS A 143 -15.53 -5.29 -2.05
N ALA A 144 -15.30 -5.99 -3.15
CA ALA A 144 -15.95 -7.27 -3.42
C ALA A 144 -15.68 -8.34 -2.34
N ALA A 145 -14.45 -8.39 -1.84
CA ALA A 145 -14.08 -9.29 -0.75
C ALA A 145 -14.78 -8.91 0.57
N MET A 146 -14.79 -7.63 0.93
CA MET A 146 -15.39 -7.13 2.17
C MET A 146 -16.92 -7.30 2.19
N GLU A 147 -17.61 -7.08 1.07
CA GLU A 147 -19.06 -7.31 0.93
C GLU A 147 -19.45 -8.78 1.16
N LEU A 148 -18.52 -9.71 0.93
CA LEU A 148 -18.66 -11.13 1.23
C LEU A 148 -18.16 -11.52 2.64
N GLY A 149 -17.87 -10.52 3.49
CA GLY A 149 -17.40 -10.74 4.85
C GLY A 149 -15.98 -11.30 4.95
N LYS A 150 -15.14 -11.15 3.90
CA LYS A 150 -13.76 -11.61 3.93
C LYS A 150 -12.84 -10.53 4.52
N HIS A 151 -11.87 -10.94 5.33
CA HIS A 151 -10.80 -10.04 5.80
C HIS A 151 -9.92 -9.62 4.63
N VAL A 152 -9.36 -8.40 4.67
CA VAL A 152 -8.61 -7.85 3.52
C VAL A 152 -7.28 -7.25 3.96
N TYR A 153 -6.23 -7.68 3.27
CA TYR A 153 -4.95 -6.97 3.19
C TYR A 153 -4.82 -6.39 1.79
N VAL A 154 -4.52 -5.10 1.67
CA VAL A 154 -4.28 -4.46 0.38
C VAL A 154 -2.90 -3.82 0.37
N GLU A 155 -2.12 -4.05 -0.69
CA GLU A 155 -0.85 -3.35 -0.89
C GLU A 155 -1.05 -1.84 -1.04
N LYS A 156 -0.02 -1.10 -0.71
CA LYS A 156 0.01 0.36 -0.82
C LYS A 156 0.20 0.82 -2.29
N PRO A 157 -0.35 2.00 -2.65
CA PRO A 157 -1.33 2.77 -1.87
C PRO A 157 -2.67 2.04 -1.80
N MET A 158 -3.45 2.29 -0.74
CA MET A 158 -4.70 1.56 -0.53
C MET A 158 -5.64 1.62 -1.73
N THR A 159 -5.71 2.77 -2.40
CA THR A 159 -6.59 3.03 -3.54
C THR A 159 -5.97 4.02 -4.53
N ALA A 160 -6.58 4.14 -5.71
CA ALA A 160 -6.17 5.10 -6.74
C ALA A 160 -6.86 6.48 -6.62
N THR A 161 -7.97 6.59 -5.88
CA THR A 161 -8.69 7.85 -5.67
C THR A 161 -9.10 8.05 -4.22
N VAL A 162 -9.31 9.32 -3.83
CA VAL A 162 -9.76 9.71 -2.47
C VAL A 162 -11.12 9.09 -2.13
N ALA A 163 -12.06 9.14 -3.06
CA ALA A 163 -13.40 8.59 -2.84
C ALA A 163 -13.38 7.07 -2.58
N GLU A 164 -12.52 6.34 -3.28
CA GLU A 164 -12.32 4.91 -3.05
C GLU A 164 -11.79 4.63 -1.63
N ALA A 165 -10.81 5.41 -1.15
CA ALA A 165 -10.24 5.24 0.17
C ALA A 165 -11.31 5.42 1.27
N ARG A 166 -12.09 6.50 1.18
CA ARG A 166 -13.19 6.77 2.12
C ARG A 166 -14.28 5.70 2.08
N MET A 167 -14.60 5.22 0.87
CA MET A 167 -15.61 4.17 0.72
C MET A 167 -15.16 2.87 1.38
N LEU A 168 -13.90 2.45 1.17
CA LEU A 168 -13.37 1.22 1.81
C LEU A 168 -13.30 1.35 3.34
N ALA A 169 -12.91 2.52 3.88
CA ALA A 169 -12.92 2.74 5.33
C ALA A 169 -14.34 2.63 5.92
N ARG A 170 -15.34 3.21 5.23
CA ARG A 170 -16.75 3.07 5.62
C ARG A 170 -17.21 1.61 5.58
N LEU A 171 -16.90 0.92 4.48
CA LEU A 171 -17.28 -0.50 4.30
C LEU A 171 -16.60 -1.41 5.34
N ALA A 172 -15.34 -1.16 5.70
CA ALA A 172 -14.66 -1.88 6.77
C ALA A 172 -15.41 -1.76 8.11
N LYS A 173 -15.89 -0.56 8.42
CA LYS A 173 -16.69 -0.31 9.63
C LYS A 173 -18.07 -0.98 9.56
N GLU A 174 -18.71 -0.98 8.40
CA GLU A 174 -20.03 -1.58 8.21
C GLU A 174 -19.99 -3.11 8.27
N THR A 175 -18.97 -3.73 7.69
CA THR A 175 -18.83 -5.20 7.64
C THR A 175 -18.14 -5.77 8.87
N GLY A 176 -17.35 -4.98 9.57
CA GLY A 176 -16.59 -5.43 10.76
C GLY A 176 -15.45 -6.40 10.42
N VAL A 177 -15.05 -6.51 9.15
CA VAL A 177 -13.91 -7.34 8.75
C VAL A 177 -12.59 -6.71 9.15
N THR A 178 -11.60 -7.53 9.45
CA THR A 178 -10.23 -7.07 9.72
C THR A 178 -9.55 -6.63 8.44
N THR A 179 -8.98 -5.42 8.46
CA THR A 179 -8.33 -4.83 7.29
C THR A 179 -6.93 -4.34 7.64
N GLN A 180 -6.02 -4.33 6.66
CA GLN A 180 -4.69 -3.74 6.78
C GLN A 180 -4.15 -3.29 5.42
N MET A 181 -3.46 -2.14 5.38
CA MET A 181 -2.69 -1.70 4.22
C MET A 181 -1.25 -2.19 4.32
N GLY A 182 -0.58 -2.40 3.17
CA GLY A 182 0.76 -2.95 3.06
C GLY A 182 1.92 -1.96 3.24
N ASN A 183 1.81 -0.98 4.15
CA ASN A 183 2.89 -0.05 4.50
C ASN A 183 3.74 -0.62 5.64
N GLN A 184 4.55 -1.63 5.35
CA GLN A 184 5.23 -2.48 6.33
C GLN A 184 6.14 -1.76 7.33
N GLY A 185 6.73 -0.61 6.97
CA GLY A 185 7.53 0.22 7.89
C GLY A 185 6.77 0.64 9.15
N HIS A 186 5.44 0.75 9.06
CA HIS A 186 4.58 1.05 10.21
C HIS A 186 4.69 0.03 11.34
N SER A 187 5.08 -1.22 11.06
CA SER A 187 5.24 -2.28 12.06
C SER A 187 6.64 -2.34 12.67
N SER A 188 7.60 -1.53 12.21
CA SER A 188 8.97 -1.55 12.72
C SER A 188 9.09 -0.98 14.14
N ASP A 189 10.10 -1.40 14.87
CA ASP A 189 10.43 -0.84 16.20
C ASP A 189 10.89 0.62 16.09
N ASP A 190 11.60 0.96 15.03
CA ASP A 190 12.06 2.33 14.78
C ASP A 190 10.89 3.29 14.53
N ALA A 191 9.84 2.86 13.82
CA ALA A 191 8.62 3.67 13.66
C ALA A 191 7.96 3.99 15.01
N ARG A 192 7.95 3.04 15.93
CA ARG A 192 7.44 3.24 17.29
C ARG A 192 8.32 4.18 18.07
N LEU A 193 9.63 4.02 17.95
CA LEU A 193 10.63 4.89 18.59
C LEU A 193 10.49 6.34 18.13
N ILE A 194 10.31 6.59 16.82
CA ILE A 194 10.04 7.92 16.27
C ILE A 194 8.80 8.54 16.95
N ASN A 195 7.70 7.79 17.05
CA ASN A 195 6.48 8.24 17.69
C ASN A 195 6.69 8.56 19.17
N GLU A 196 7.37 7.67 19.89
CA GLU A 196 7.68 7.84 21.32
C GLU A 196 8.51 9.09 21.57
N TRP A 197 9.54 9.35 20.78
CA TRP A 197 10.38 10.54 20.88
C TRP A 197 9.63 11.84 20.57
N ILE A 198 8.82 11.84 19.51
CA ILE A 198 7.99 12.99 19.15
C ILE A 198 6.95 13.27 20.24
N HIS A 199 6.27 12.25 20.78
CA HIS A 199 5.28 12.40 21.84
C HIS A 199 5.89 12.83 23.18
N ALA A 200 7.10 12.38 23.49
CA ALA A 200 7.87 12.86 24.64
C ALA A 200 8.43 14.28 24.45
N GLY A 201 8.30 14.84 23.25
CA GLY A 201 8.76 16.18 22.90
C GLY A 201 10.27 16.31 22.83
N VAL A 202 11.01 15.25 22.50
CA VAL A 202 12.48 15.24 22.46
C VAL A 202 13.04 16.37 21.58
N ILE A 203 12.44 16.58 20.38
CA ILE A 203 12.84 17.70 19.50
C ILE A 203 11.97 18.96 19.67
N GLY A 204 11.06 18.98 20.66
CA GLY A 204 10.14 20.09 20.89
C GLY A 204 8.94 20.06 19.95
N ASP A 205 8.31 21.23 19.77
CA ASP A 205 7.17 21.40 18.88
C ASP A 205 7.62 21.34 17.43
N VAL A 206 7.06 20.42 16.66
CA VAL A 206 7.36 20.23 15.23
C VAL A 206 6.43 21.12 14.42
N SER A 207 7.01 21.97 13.56
CA SER A 207 6.26 22.88 12.68
C SER A 207 6.54 22.64 11.19
N GLU A 208 7.56 21.86 10.85
CA GLU A 208 7.94 21.60 9.47
C GLU A 208 8.44 20.16 9.31
N VAL A 209 8.08 19.53 8.17
CA VAL A 209 8.51 18.17 7.80
C VAL A 209 8.95 18.18 6.35
N HIS A 210 10.13 17.63 6.08
CA HIS A 210 10.64 17.42 4.71
C HIS A 210 10.72 15.92 4.40
N ILE A 211 10.20 15.53 3.25
CA ILE A 211 10.12 14.15 2.78
C ILE A 211 10.69 14.10 1.38
N TRP A 212 11.62 13.19 1.10
CA TRP A 212 12.17 13.04 -0.25
C TRP A 212 12.35 11.59 -0.65
N THR A 213 12.38 11.33 -1.97
CA THR A 213 12.67 10.02 -2.55
C THR A 213 13.32 10.14 -3.92
N ASN A 214 14.14 9.15 -4.29
CA ASN A 214 14.72 9.05 -5.62
C ASN A 214 13.75 8.49 -6.69
N ARG A 215 12.55 8.09 -6.28
CA ARG A 215 11.54 7.59 -7.24
C ARG A 215 11.06 8.73 -8.15
N PRO A 216 10.70 8.39 -9.41
CA PRO A 216 10.49 7.06 -9.99
C PRO A 216 11.78 6.38 -10.46
N ILE A 217 11.80 5.03 -10.40
CA ILE A 217 12.80 4.18 -11.06
C ILE A 217 12.21 3.45 -12.28
N TRP A 218 11.03 3.79 -12.66
CA TRP A 218 10.31 3.32 -13.84
C TRP A 218 10.12 4.46 -14.85
N PRO A 219 9.84 4.15 -16.15
CA PRO A 219 9.59 5.17 -17.16
C PRO A 219 8.36 6.02 -16.83
N GLN A 220 8.56 7.33 -16.76
CA GLN A 220 7.46 8.31 -16.75
C GLN A 220 7.95 9.64 -17.31
N GLY A 221 7.06 10.62 -17.52
CA GLY A 221 7.36 11.84 -18.25
C GLY A 221 7.48 11.62 -19.77
N ILE A 222 7.08 10.44 -20.26
CA ILE A 222 7.16 10.03 -21.66
C ILE A 222 5.76 9.94 -22.30
N PRO A 223 5.64 10.08 -23.65
CA PRO A 223 4.36 9.91 -24.33
C PRO A 223 3.87 8.44 -24.26
N ALA A 224 2.57 8.24 -24.53
CA ALA A 224 2.03 6.90 -24.71
C ALA A 224 2.68 6.20 -25.90
N PRO A 225 2.77 4.84 -25.90
CA PRO A 225 3.19 4.09 -27.07
C PRO A 225 2.10 4.17 -28.15
N ILE A 226 2.33 5.04 -29.10
CA ILE A 226 1.48 5.24 -30.29
C ILE A 226 2.36 5.14 -31.53
N ALA A 227 1.87 4.50 -32.57
CA ALA A 227 2.53 4.52 -33.86
C ALA A 227 2.54 5.98 -34.40
N PRO A 228 3.69 6.62 -34.55
CA PRO A 228 3.72 7.94 -35.14
C PRO A 228 3.38 7.83 -36.63
N PRO A 229 2.62 8.78 -37.21
CA PRO A 229 2.22 8.74 -38.58
C PRO A 229 3.43 8.82 -39.54
N GLU A 230 4.47 9.52 -39.12
CA GLU A 230 5.73 9.66 -39.86
C GLU A 230 6.88 9.96 -38.89
N MET A 231 8.07 9.43 -39.21
CA MET A 231 9.28 9.78 -38.48
C MET A 231 9.70 11.22 -38.83
N PRO A 232 10.06 12.03 -37.82
CA PRO A 232 10.57 13.38 -38.09
C PRO A 232 11.88 13.33 -38.87
N ASP A 233 12.18 14.40 -39.63
CA ASP A 233 13.45 14.58 -40.31
C ASP A 233 14.62 14.31 -39.35
N GLN A 234 15.68 13.63 -39.87
CA GLN A 234 16.84 13.25 -39.04
C GLN A 234 17.58 14.46 -38.46
N THR A 235 17.42 15.64 -39.06
CA THR A 235 18.02 16.88 -38.59
C THR A 235 17.14 17.66 -37.61
N ASP A 236 15.85 17.27 -37.45
CA ASP A 236 14.93 17.90 -36.50
C ASP A 236 15.05 17.28 -35.14
N TRP A 237 15.61 18.01 -34.20
CA TRP A 237 15.78 17.68 -32.79
C TRP A 237 14.96 18.58 -31.85
N GLY A 238 13.98 19.28 -32.38
CA GLY A 238 13.01 19.99 -31.57
C GLY A 238 12.22 19.04 -30.66
N ARG A 239 11.66 19.57 -29.55
CA ARG A 239 10.97 18.77 -28.54
C ARG A 239 9.90 17.83 -29.11
N GLY A 240 9.05 18.33 -30.02
CA GLY A 240 8.00 17.50 -30.61
C GLY A 240 8.55 16.36 -31.50
N SER A 241 9.74 16.53 -32.08
CA SER A 241 10.40 15.47 -32.81
C SER A 241 11.07 14.45 -31.92
N ILE A 242 11.61 14.87 -30.77
CA ILE A 242 12.11 13.97 -29.72
C ILE A 242 10.97 13.13 -29.17
N ASP A 243 9.84 13.73 -28.85
CA ASP A 243 8.66 13.00 -28.33
C ASP A 243 8.18 11.94 -29.34
N ARG A 244 8.13 12.26 -30.64
CA ARG A 244 7.80 11.29 -31.72
C ARG A 244 8.82 10.16 -31.83
N ARG A 245 10.12 10.47 -31.69
CA ARG A 245 11.19 9.45 -31.72
C ARG A 245 11.07 8.51 -30.51
N ILE A 246 10.78 9.06 -29.33
CA ILE A 246 10.55 8.27 -28.11
C ILE A 246 9.30 7.40 -28.30
N ALA A 247 8.19 7.95 -28.75
CA ALA A 247 6.96 7.21 -29.01
C ALA A 247 7.20 6.07 -30.02
N SER A 248 7.91 6.35 -31.11
CA SER A 248 8.28 5.33 -32.10
C SER A 248 9.19 4.23 -31.55
N ALA A 249 10.14 4.59 -30.67
CA ALA A 249 11.01 3.61 -30.02
C ALA A 249 10.25 2.74 -29.00
N VAL A 250 9.20 3.29 -28.39
CA VAL A 250 8.33 2.56 -27.45
C VAL A 250 7.27 1.74 -28.19
N ASP A 251 6.79 2.20 -29.34
CA ASP A 251 5.82 1.48 -30.17
C ASP A 251 6.51 0.37 -30.99
N GLY A 252 6.41 -0.85 -30.52
CA GLY A 252 6.95 -2.01 -31.23
C GLY A 252 5.89 -2.90 -31.88
N GLY A 253 4.59 -2.52 -31.86
CA GLY A 253 3.51 -3.37 -32.36
C GLY A 253 3.48 -4.73 -31.65
N TYR A 254 3.66 -4.75 -30.33
CA TYR A 254 3.75 -5.97 -29.52
C TYR A 254 2.45 -6.74 -29.53
N GLN A 255 2.57 -8.05 -29.72
CA GLN A 255 1.45 -8.94 -29.58
C GLN A 255 1.15 -9.24 -28.10
N LEU A 256 -0.14 -9.31 -27.76
CA LEU A 256 -0.57 -9.71 -26.43
C LEU A 256 -0.11 -11.14 -26.15
N PRO A 257 0.64 -11.39 -25.03
CA PRO A 257 0.99 -12.74 -24.64
C PRO A 257 -0.25 -13.60 -24.41
N PRO A 258 -0.29 -14.86 -24.91
CA PRO A 258 -1.47 -15.72 -24.80
C PRO A 258 -1.91 -16.00 -23.34
N ALA A 259 -0.98 -15.97 -22.40
CA ALA A 259 -1.24 -16.22 -20.99
C ALA A 259 -1.72 -14.98 -20.21
N LEU A 260 -1.66 -13.78 -20.81
CA LEU A 260 -2.04 -12.54 -20.16
C LEU A 260 -3.49 -12.17 -20.45
N ASP A 261 -4.33 -12.15 -19.43
CA ASP A 261 -5.70 -11.62 -19.52
C ASP A 261 -5.68 -10.08 -19.43
N TRP A 262 -5.51 -9.45 -20.59
CA TRP A 262 -5.41 -7.99 -20.69
C TRP A 262 -6.70 -7.28 -20.31
N GLN A 263 -7.87 -7.89 -20.52
CA GLN A 263 -9.14 -7.28 -20.15
C GLN A 263 -9.33 -7.21 -18.63
N ASN A 264 -8.97 -8.25 -17.91
CA ASN A 264 -8.94 -8.23 -16.45
C ASN A 264 -7.80 -7.38 -15.90
N TYR A 265 -6.65 -7.26 -16.63
CA TYR A 265 -5.60 -6.30 -16.29
C TYR A 265 -6.09 -4.85 -16.37
N LEU A 266 -6.79 -4.47 -17.44
CA LEU A 266 -7.39 -3.14 -17.58
C LEU A 266 -8.41 -2.86 -16.47
N GLY A 267 -9.12 -3.89 -16.05
CA GLY A 267 -10.04 -3.81 -14.90
C GLY A 267 -11.06 -2.67 -15.03
N PRO A 268 -11.13 -1.75 -14.05
CA PRO A 268 -12.11 -0.67 -14.00
C PRO A 268 -11.83 0.51 -14.93
N ILE A 269 -10.72 0.52 -15.69
CA ILE A 269 -10.33 1.64 -16.54
C ILE A 269 -11.31 1.80 -17.69
N THR A 270 -11.79 3.03 -17.93
CA THR A 270 -12.75 3.35 -18.99
C THR A 270 -12.10 3.46 -20.37
N GLU A 271 -10.82 3.83 -20.42
CA GLU A 271 -10.04 3.95 -21.65
C GLU A 271 -9.73 2.58 -22.23
N ASP A 272 -9.78 2.47 -23.54
CA ASP A 272 -9.32 1.27 -24.27
C ASP A 272 -7.81 1.41 -24.56
N VAL A 273 -6.99 0.93 -23.63
CA VAL A 273 -5.54 0.96 -23.72
C VAL A 273 -5.05 -0.33 -24.39
N ALA A 274 -4.41 -0.20 -25.55
CA ALA A 274 -3.78 -1.34 -26.22
C ALA A 274 -2.63 -1.91 -25.38
N TYR A 275 -2.43 -3.23 -25.46
CA TYR A 275 -1.33 -3.87 -24.74
C TYR A 275 0.04 -3.35 -25.22
N HIS A 276 0.90 -3.09 -24.25
CA HIS A 276 2.32 -2.85 -24.46
C HIS A 276 3.12 -3.37 -23.26
N PRO A 277 4.29 -4.00 -23.47
CA PRO A 277 5.11 -4.55 -22.36
C PRO A 277 5.67 -3.48 -21.42
N ILE A 278 5.61 -2.19 -21.79
CA ILE A 278 5.98 -1.10 -20.89
C ILE A 278 5.04 -0.96 -19.69
N TYR A 279 3.80 -1.46 -19.78
CA TYR A 279 2.82 -1.33 -18.67
C TYR A 279 2.99 -2.44 -17.64
N HIS A 280 3.21 -3.66 -18.10
CA HIS A 280 3.26 -4.86 -17.26
C HIS A 280 4.64 -5.53 -17.37
N PRO A 281 5.21 -6.07 -16.27
CA PRO A 281 4.59 -6.27 -14.93
C PRO A 281 4.87 -5.18 -13.90
N PHE A 282 5.76 -4.20 -14.15
CA PHE A 282 6.28 -3.30 -13.11
C PHE A 282 6.00 -1.83 -13.35
N ASN A 283 6.11 -1.37 -14.61
CA ASN A 283 6.16 0.05 -14.95
C ASN A 283 4.78 0.74 -14.98
N TRP A 284 3.70 0.01 -14.73
CA TRP A 284 2.33 0.55 -14.63
C TRP A 284 2.24 1.74 -13.67
N ARG A 285 3.12 1.84 -12.68
CA ARG A 285 3.18 2.91 -11.67
C ARG A 285 3.29 4.31 -12.26
N GLY A 286 4.01 4.46 -13.37
CA GLY A 286 4.21 5.74 -14.05
C GLY A 286 3.05 6.19 -14.93
N TRP A 287 2.05 5.34 -15.16
CA TRP A 287 0.95 5.59 -16.10
C TRP A 287 -0.33 5.97 -15.36
N THR A 288 -0.92 7.10 -15.74
CA THR A 288 -2.08 7.68 -15.03
C THR A 288 -3.32 6.79 -15.03
N ALA A 289 -3.41 5.83 -15.97
CA ALA A 289 -4.47 4.85 -16.03
C ALA A 289 -4.32 3.73 -14.99
N PHE A 290 -3.09 3.38 -14.60
CA PHE A 290 -2.79 2.17 -13.83
C PHE A 290 -2.26 2.43 -12.43
N GLY A 291 -1.50 3.50 -12.25
CA GLY A 291 -0.85 3.83 -10.98
C GLY A 291 -1.02 5.28 -10.58
N VAL A 292 -0.45 5.64 -9.45
CA VAL A 292 -0.50 7.00 -8.88
C VAL A 292 0.89 7.62 -8.69
N GLY A 293 1.87 7.17 -9.47
CA GLY A 293 3.22 7.76 -9.55
C GLY A 293 4.07 7.54 -8.29
N ALA A 294 5.13 8.34 -8.17
CA ALA A 294 6.09 8.20 -7.07
C ALA A 294 5.48 8.54 -5.70
N LEU A 295 4.61 9.56 -5.64
CA LEU A 295 3.95 9.93 -4.38
C LEU A 295 3.01 8.81 -3.89
N GLY A 296 2.28 8.14 -4.77
CA GLY A 296 1.48 6.98 -4.38
C GLY A 296 2.33 5.78 -3.97
N ASP A 297 3.40 5.48 -4.73
CA ASP A 297 4.26 4.34 -4.43
C ASP A 297 5.02 4.50 -3.10
N MET A 298 5.59 5.67 -2.83
CA MET A 298 6.48 5.91 -1.68
C MET A 298 5.85 6.71 -0.56
N GLY A 299 4.79 7.48 -0.83
CA GLY A 299 4.12 8.27 0.20
C GLY A 299 3.62 7.41 1.36
N ALA A 300 3.08 6.22 1.08
CA ALA A 300 2.63 5.30 2.12
C ALA A 300 3.73 4.82 3.07
N HIS A 301 5.00 4.95 2.69
CA HIS A 301 6.14 4.63 3.55
C HIS A 301 6.71 5.86 4.24
N LEU A 302 6.78 6.99 3.53
CA LEU A 302 7.47 8.20 3.98
C LEU A 302 6.53 9.19 4.68
N VAL A 303 5.30 9.37 4.18
CA VAL A 303 4.29 10.25 4.82
C VAL A 303 3.70 9.59 6.06
N ASP A 304 3.71 8.27 6.14
CA ASP A 304 3.17 7.48 7.25
C ASP A 304 3.73 7.93 8.61
N HIS A 305 5.05 8.07 8.72
CA HIS A 305 5.70 8.41 9.99
C HIS A 305 5.32 9.79 10.52
N PRO A 306 5.39 10.88 9.74
CA PRO A 306 4.91 12.18 10.22
C PRO A 306 3.39 12.22 10.40
N PHE A 307 2.62 11.52 9.56
CA PHE A 307 1.17 11.44 9.71
C PHE A 307 0.77 10.83 11.05
N TRP A 308 1.42 9.72 11.44
CA TRP A 308 1.19 9.06 12.71
C TRP A 308 1.76 9.85 13.90
N ALA A 309 3.06 10.19 13.86
CA ALA A 309 3.75 10.81 15.00
C ALA A 309 3.19 12.20 15.37
N LEU A 310 2.67 12.95 14.40
CA LEU A 310 2.12 14.29 14.60
C LEU A 310 0.59 14.33 14.68
N ASP A 311 -0.10 13.20 14.45
CA ASP A 311 -1.57 13.12 14.40
C ASP A 311 -2.15 14.16 13.43
N LEU A 312 -1.62 14.19 12.17
CA LEU A 312 -1.83 15.33 11.28
C LEU A 312 -3.30 15.53 10.84
N GLY A 313 -4.04 14.46 10.61
CA GLY A 313 -5.39 14.55 10.04
C GLY A 313 -5.40 15.06 8.61
N TYR A 314 -6.40 15.87 8.24
CA TYR A 314 -6.50 16.43 6.89
C TYR A 314 -5.77 17.76 6.75
N PRO A 315 -5.05 17.99 5.64
CA PRO A 315 -4.48 19.29 5.34
C PRO A 315 -5.58 20.30 4.98
N THR A 316 -5.35 21.57 5.24
CA THR A 316 -6.24 22.67 4.85
C THR A 316 -5.96 23.17 3.45
N SER A 317 -4.71 23.05 2.99
CA SER A 317 -4.32 23.44 1.64
C SER A 317 -3.16 22.60 1.11
N ILE A 318 -3.13 22.44 -0.21
CA ILE A 318 -2.06 21.74 -0.92
C ILE A 318 -1.70 22.50 -2.20
N GLU A 319 -0.41 22.61 -2.47
CA GLU A 319 0.13 23.16 -3.72
C GLU A 319 1.17 22.18 -4.29
N ALA A 320 1.17 21.98 -5.61
CA ALA A 320 2.14 21.09 -6.25
C ALA A 320 2.75 21.72 -7.52
N THR A 321 4.01 21.42 -7.76
CA THR A 321 4.73 21.76 -8.98
C THR A 321 5.53 20.57 -9.49
N SER A 322 5.82 20.52 -10.79
CA SER A 322 6.53 19.39 -11.38
C SER A 322 7.29 19.72 -12.65
N SER A 323 8.15 18.80 -13.04
CA SER A 323 8.62 18.68 -14.44
C SER A 323 7.43 18.42 -15.38
N PRO A 324 7.60 18.55 -16.71
CA PRO A 324 6.52 18.26 -17.65
C PRO A 324 5.96 16.83 -17.51
N TRP A 325 4.64 16.71 -17.65
CA TRP A 325 3.96 15.43 -17.79
C TRP A 325 4.28 14.79 -19.15
N GLY A 326 4.17 13.48 -19.25
CA GLY A 326 4.19 12.78 -20.53
C GLY A 326 2.83 12.77 -21.22
N GLY A 327 2.84 12.91 -22.56
CA GLY A 327 1.63 12.95 -23.36
C GLY A 327 1.03 14.35 -23.57
N PRO A 328 -0.20 14.44 -24.11
CA PRO A 328 -0.87 15.70 -24.36
C PRO A 328 -1.09 16.52 -23.09
N ARG A 329 -0.85 17.84 -23.16
CA ARG A 329 -0.92 18.72 -21.98
C ARG A 329 -2.28 18.69 -21.22
N ARG A 330 -3.40 18.46 -21.97
CA ARG A 330 -4.75 18.40 -21.37
C ARG A 330 -5.21 17.02 -20.98
N ALA A 331 -4.49 15.99 -21.44
CA ALA A 331 -4.77 14.58 -21.14
C ALA A 331 -3.44 13.85 -20.95
N PRO A 332 -2.72 14.11 -19.84
CA PRO A 332 -1.44 13.47 -19.58
C PRO A 332 -1.63 11.97 -19.38
N VAL A 333 -0.73 11.17 -19.89
CA VAL A 333 -0.76 9.70 -19.82
C VAL A 333 0.26 9.13 -18.85
N THR A 334 1.34 9.89 -18.56
CA THR A 334 2.33 9.52 -17.55
C THR A 334 2.57 10.68 -16.58
N TYR A 335 2.90 10.34 -15.35
CA TYR A 335 3.30 11.32 -14.33
C TYR A 335 4.62 12.03 -14.72
N PRO A 336 4.88 13.23 -14.15
CA PRO A 336 6.15 13.92 -14.35
C PRO A 336 7.30 13.17 -13.69
N VAL A 337 8.52 13.31 -14.22
CA VAL A 337 9.72 12.66 -13.68
C VAL A 337 10.05 13.13 -12.25
N ALA A 338 9.72 14.37 -11.93
CA ALA A 338 9.93 14.96 -10.61
C ALA A 338 8.82 15.93 -10.26
N MET A 339 8.42 15.93 -8.97
CA MET A 339 7.47 16.90 -8.43
C MET A 339 7.85 17.34 -7.02
N THR A 340 7.28 18.47 -6.62
CA THR A 340 7.19 18.89 -5.21
C THR A 340 5.73 19.10 -4.84
N ALA A 341 5.38 18.78 -3.60
CA ALA A 341 4.06 19.12 -3.04
C ALA A 341 4.23 19.70 -1.63
N HIS A 342 3.45 20.72 -1.33
CA HIS A 342 3.47 21.45 -0.07
C HIS A 342 2.08 21.38 0.55
N TYR A 343 2.02 20.87 1.79
CA TYR A 343 0.79 20.67 2.55
C TYR A 343 0.81 21.56 3.78
N GLU A 344 -0.30 22.22 4.07
CA GLU A 344 -0.51 22.98 5.31
C GLU A 344 -1.51 22.22 6.19
N PHE A 345 -1.07 21.79 7.37
CA PHE A 345 -1.94 21.15 8.36
C PHE A 345 -2.27 22.13 9.48
N PRO A 346 -3.53 22.18 9.95
CA PRO A 346 -3.93 23.06 11.02
C PRO A 346 -3.36 22.61 12.37
N ALA A 347 -3.29 23.53 13.34
CA ALA A 347 -3.02 23.18 14.73
C ALA A 347 -4.02 22.13 15.23
N ARG A 348 -3.54 21.10 15.92
CA ARG A 348 -4.37 19.99 16.40
C ARG A 348 -3.84 19.42 17.72
N GLY A 349 -4.73 19.08 18.63
CA GLY A 349 -4.37 18.38 19.88
C GLY A 349 -3.38 19.14 20.76
N GLY A 350 -3.36 20.49 20.69
CA GLY A 350 -2.39 21.34 21.40
C GLY A 350 -1.03 21.48 20.71
N ARG A 351 -0.85 20.88 19.53
CA ARG A 351 0.34 21.01 18.67
C ARG A 351 0.21 22.19 17.71
N PRO A 352 1.31 22.83 17.29
CA PRO A 352 1.30 23.89 16.30
C PRO A 352 0.82 23.39 14.91
N PRO A 353 0.48 24.30 13.99
CA PRO A 353 0.31 23.95 12.59
C PRO A 353 1.61 23.38 12.01
N VAL A 354 1.49 22.49 11.03
CA VAL A 354 2.63 21.80 10.40
C VAL A 354 2.62 22.04 8.90
N ASN A 355 3.78 22.43 8.35
CA ASN A 355 4.05 22.45 6.92
C ASN A 355 4.79 21.19 6.53
N MET A 356 4.24 20.39 5.61
CA MET A 356 4.88 19.18 5.10
C MET A 356 5.24 19.36 3.64
N HIS A 357 6.46 19.00 3.28
CA HIS A 357 7.04 19.20 1.96
C HIS A 357 7.49 17.85 1.38
N TRP A 358 6.96 17.50 0.23
CA TRP A 358 7.31 16.32 -0.56
C TRP A 358 8.23 16.70 -1.71
N TYR A 359 9.23 15.87 -1.96
CA TYR A 359 10.18 15.97 -3.08
C TYR A 359 10.39 14.59 -3.69
N ASP A 360 10.23 14.45 -5.01
CA ASP A 360 10.56 13.20 -5.71
C ASP A 360 11.40 13.44 -6.96
N GLY A 361 11.69 12.37 -7.72
CA GLY A 361 12.55 12.45 -8.91
C GLY A 361 14.01 12.76 -8.60
N GLY A 362 14.45 12.50 -7.37
CA GLY A 362 15.79 12.83 -6.90
C GLY A 362 15.96 14.28 -6.45
N LEU A 363 14.89 15.07 -6.41
CA LEU A 363 14.89 16.35 -5.71
C LEU A 363 15.02 16.12 -4.20
N MET A 364 15.74 16.99 -3.53
CA MET A 364 15.96 16.90 -2.09
C MET A 364 15.67 18.26 -1.43
N PRO A 365 15.25 18.26 -0.16
CA PRO A 365 15.12 19.50 0.61
C PRO A 365 16.48 20.17 0.84
N PRO A 366 16.50 21.46 1.17
CA PRO A 366 17.70 22.12 1.68
C PRO A 366 18.24 21.35 2.90
N ARG A 367 19.58 21.26 2.98
CA ARG A 367 20.23 20.64 4.14
C ARG A 367 19.99 21.48 5.38
N PRO A 368 19.47 20.91 6.49
CA PRO A 368 19.30 21.64 7.75
C PRO A 368 20.64 22.08 8.35
N GLU A 369 20.69 23.26 8.95
CA GLU A 369 21.89 23.78 9.61
C GLU A 369 22.37 22.91 10.80
N LEU A 370 21.41 22.27 11.49
CA LEU A 370 21.69 21.37 12.62
C LEU A 370 22.29 20.03 12.19
N LEU A 371 22.21 19.66 10.91
CA LEU A 371 22.74 18.39 10.42
C LEU A 371 24.25 18.51 10.20
N PRO A 372 25.10 17.73 10.92
CA PRO A 372 26.56 17.78 10.78
C PRO A 372 27.00 17.51 9.32
N PRO A 373 28.06 18.16 8.81
CA PRO A 373 28.48 18.03 7.41
C PRO A 373 28.82 16.60 6.98
N ASP A 374 29.25 15.76 7.90
CA ASP A 374 29.67 14.37 7.70
C ASP A 374 28.49 13.37 7.76
N VAL A 375 27.29 13.81 8.19
CA VAL A 375 26.08 12.96 8.17
C VAL A 375 25.40 13.10 6.82
N PRO A 376 25.33 12.06 5.99
CA PRO A 376 24.67 12.13 4.69
C PRO A 376 23.14 12.19 4.84
N MET A 377 22.49 12.86 3.89
CA MET A 377 21.09 12.65 3.60
C MET A 377 21.00 11.54 2.54
N ASP A 378 20.35 10.43 2.86
CA ASP A 378 20.27 9.30 1.92
C ASP A 378 19.56 9.74 0.62
N ARG A 379 20.15 9.40 -0.52
CA ARG A 379 19.59 9.72 -1.84
C ARG A 379 18.34 8.89 -2.18
N GLU A 380 18.19 7.71 -1.57
CA GLU A 380 17.05 6.83 -1.84
C GLU A 380 15.74 7.36 -1.25
N GLY A 381 15.84 8.04 -0.12
CA GLY A 381 14.70 8.69 0.51
C GLY A 381 14.89 8.89 2.01
N GLY A 382 14.09 9.75 2.57
CA GLY A 382 14.09 10.00 4.01
C GLY A 382 13.09 11.06 4.43
N VAL A 383 13.03 11.28 5.73
CA VAL A 383 12.18 12.28 6.37
C VAL A 383 13.00 13.08 7.39
N ILE A 384 12.77 14.39 7.44
CA ILE A 384 13.29 15.28 8.49
C ILE A 384 12.11 15.98 9.15
N PHE A 385 12.00 15.82 10.46
CA PHE A 385 11.13 16.63 11.32
C PHE A 385 11.93 17.79 11.89
N VAL A 386 11.41 19.00 11.77
CA VAL A 386 12.02 20.22 12.28
C VAL A 386 11.23 20.69 13.50
N GLY A 387 11.83 20.55 14.65
CA GLY A 387 11.27 20.95 15.94
C GLY A 387 11.99 22.14 16.56
N THR A 388 11.39 22.72 17.61
CA THR A 388 11.91 23.92 18.31
C THR A 388 13.21 23.66 19.09
N ARG A 389 13.56 22.40 19.35
CA ARG A 389 14.77 22.01 20.09
C ARG A 389 15.79 21.25 19.25
N GLY A 390 15.40 20.77 18.09
CA GLY A 390 16.26 19.98 17.23
C GLY A 390 15.53 19.38 16.04
N ILE A 391 16.22 18.50 15.34
CA ILE A 391 15.65 17.75 14.23
C ILE A 391 15.72 16.25 14.50
N LEU A 392 14.76 15.51 13.94
CA LEU A 392 14.78 14.05 13.83
C LEU A 392 14.84 13.71 12.34
N MET A 393 15.76 12.85 11.95
CA MET A 393 15.90 12.35 10.58
C MET A 393 15.84 10.82 10.58
N HIS A 394 15.18 10.23 9.60
CA HIS A 394 15.16 8.78 9.39
C HIS A 394 15.16 8.41 7.89
N GLU A 395 15.47 7.17 7.58
CA GLU A 395 15.46 6.62 6.23
C GLU A 395 14.04 6.28 5.75
N THR A 396 13.91 5.76 4.52
CA THR A 396 12.66 5.57 3.79
C THR A 396 11.54 4.84 4.55
N TYR A 397 11.86 3.78 5.31
CA TYR A 397 10.86 2.96 6.00
C TYR A 397 10.74 3.27 7.50
N GLY A 398 11.27 4.42 7.94
CA GLY A 398 11.37 4.77 9.35
C GLY A 398 12.64 4.24 10.01
N ASP A 399 13.52 3.60 9.25
CA ASP A 399 14.73 2.99 9.77
C ASP A 399 15.78 4.03 10.20
N ASN A 400 16.63 3.65 11.14
CA ASN A 400 17.78 4.43 11.59
C ASN A 400 17.44 5.88 12.02
N PRO A 401 16.52 6.11 12.97
CA PRO A 401 16.17 7.45 13.40
C PRO A 401 17.35 8.12 14.15
N LEU A 402 17.73 9.31 13.72
CA LEU A 402 18.81 10.13 14.24
C LEU A 402 18.27 11.45 14.77
N LEU A 403 18.85 11.93 15.87
CA LEU A 403 18.51 13.20 16.53
C LEU A 403 19.69 14.18 16.47
N PHE A 404 19.39 15.43 16.17
CA PHE A 404 20.38 16.51 16.18
C PHE A 404 19.82 17.76 16.87
N PRO A 405 20.61 18.45 17.73
CA PRO A 405 21.98 18.09 18.11
C PRO A 405 22.07 16.76 18.86
N GLY A 406 23.24 16.11 18.83
CA GLY A 406 23.47 14.76 19.35
C GLY A 406 23.13 14.54 20.82
N GLU A 407 23.18 15.62 21.64
CA GLU A 407 22.81 15.59 23.06
C GLU A 407 21.36 15.18 23.32
N LEU A 408 20.47 15.30 22.31
CA LEU A 408 19.08 14.85 22.41
C LEU A 408 18.97 13.32 22.57
N HIS A 409 19.98 12.55 22.15
CA HIS A 409 20.02 11.10 22.35
C HIS A 409 20.07 10.71 23.83
N GLU A 410 20.67 11.53 24.71
CA GLU A 410 20.68 11.27 26.15
C GLU A 410 19.26 11.35 26.73
N TRP A 411 18.49 12.36 26.32
CA TRP A 411 17.08 12.44 26.71
C TRP A 411 16.23 11.33 26.07
N ALA A 412 16.39 11.10 24.78
CA ALA A 412 15.68 10.06 24.03
C ALA A 412 15.85 8.68 24.67
N ALA A 413 17.04 8.37 25.19
CA ALA A 413 17.32 7.11 25.90
C ALA A 413 16.52 6.95 27.21
N THR A 414 15.95 8.00 27.78
CA THR A 414 15.11 7.96 28.98
C THR A 414 13.62 7.80 28.66
N VAL A 415 13.22 7.88 27.39
CA VAL A 415 11.82 7.75 26.98
C VAL A 415 11.39 6.30 27.09
N ALA A 416 10.37 6.06 27.91
CA ALA A 416 9.84 4.72 28.07
C ALA A 416 9.03 4.29 26.83
N PRO A 417 9.12 3.04 26.39
CA PRO A 417 8.26 2.50 25.33
C PRO A 417 6.78 2.62 25.70
N THR A 418 5.97 3.16 24.80
CA THR A 418 4.52 3.35 24.99
C THR A 418 3.70 2.56 23.98
N TYR A 419 4.31 2.14 22.87
CA TYR A 419 3.67 1.33 21.85
C TYR A 419 4.11 -0.13 21.94
N PRO A 420 3.18 -1.10 21.76
CA PRO A 420 3.54 -2.51 21.65
C PRO A 420 4.51 -2.73 20.48
N ARG A 421 5.54 -3.52 20.67
CA ARG A 421 6.42 -3.99 19.58
C ARG A 421 5.74 -5.11 18.83
N ILE A 422 5.95 -5.16 17.51
CA ILE A 422 5.39 -6.18 16.63
C ILE A 422 6.50 -7.17 16.31
N GLU A 423 6.39 -8.37 16.83
CA GLU A 423 7.42 -9.41 16.69
C GLU A 423 7.37 -10.08 15.31
N GLU A 424 6.16 -10.10 14.71
CA GLU A 424 5.89 -10.74 13.44
C GLU A 424 6.07 -9.77 12.25
N SER A 425 6.14 -10.33 11.04
CA SER A 425 6.09 -9.49 9.86
C SER A 425 4.76 -8.74 9.76
N HIS A 426 4.76 -7.59 9.10
CA HIS A 426 3.57 -6.74 8.95
C HIS A 426 2.36 -7.51 8.39
N VAL A 427 2.56 -8.35 7.36
CA VAL A 427 1.47 -9.17 6.80
C VAL A 427 1.04 -10.29 7.75
N MET A 428 1.96 -10.84 8.56
CA MET A 428 1.60 -11.85 9.56
C MET A 428 0.84 -11.23 10.73
N ASN A 429 1.16 -10.00 11.14
CA ASN A 429 0.36 -9.24 12.10
C ASN A 429 -1.11 -9.13 11.66
N TRP A 430 -1.36 -8.86 10.37
CA TRP A 430 -2.73 -8.88 9.84
C TRP A 430 -3.39 -10.26 9.97
N ALA A 431 -2.69 -11.34 9.63
CA ALA A 431 -3.24 -12.69 9.74
C ALA A 431 -3.60 -13.02 11.21
N LEU A 432 -2.75 -12.64 12.16
CA LEU A 432 -3.04 -12.79 13.60
C LEU A 432 -4.23 -11.91 14.02
N ALA A 433 -4.33 -10.69 13.49
CA ALA A 433 -5.47 -9.81 13.76
C ALA A 433 -6.79 -10.40 13.25
N CYS A 434 -6.79 -11.05 12.06
CA CYS A 434 -7.98 -11.76 11.55
C CYS A 434 -8.44 -12.89 12.48
N LYS A 435 -7.52 -13.49 13.23
CA LYS A 435 -7.82 -14.53 14.24
C LYS A 435 -8.18 -13.95 15.62
N GLY A 436 -8.10 -12.63 15.80
CA GLY A 436 -8.29 -11.95 17.08
C GLY A 436 -7.12 -12.13 18.07
N GLU A 437 -5.94 -12.51 17.57
CA GLU A 437 -4.72 -12.75 18.35
C GLU A 437 -3.81 -11.51 18.40
N ALA A 438 -4.04 -10.53 17.52
CA ALA A 438 -3.34 -9.25 17.47
C ALA A 438 -4.30 -8.11 17.10
N THR A 439 -3.76 -6.87 17.07
CA THR A 439 -4.43 -5.71 16.47
C THR A 439 -3.72 -5.37 15.17
N ALA A 440 -4.49 -5.18 14.10
CA ALA A 440 -3.97 -4.72 12.82
C ALA A 440 -3.29 -3.34 12.99
N THR A 441 -2.08 -3.18 12.47
CA THR A 441 -1.29 -1.97 12.70
C THR A 441 -1.73 -0.79 11.83
N THR A 442 -2.23 -1.06 10.62
CA THR A 442 -2.72 -0.04 9.67
C THR A 442 -4.09 -0.41 9.12
N PRO A 443 -5.13 -0.46 9.97
CA PRO A 443 -6.48 -0.75 9.54
C PRO A 443 -7.01 0.33 8.58
N PHE A 444 -8.07 0.05 7.82
CA PHE A 444 -8.53 0.95 6.76
C PHE A 444 -9.04 2.31 7.23
N ASP A 445 -9.42 2.47 8.48
CA ASP A 445 -9.74 3.79 9.05
C ASP A 445 -8.50 4.70 9.13
N TYR A 446 -7.34 4.16 9.49
CA TYR A 446 -6.05 4.85 9.44
C TYR A 446 -5.54 4.98 8.00
N ALA A 447 -5.49 3.86 7.27
CA ALA A 447 -4.90 3.78 5.94
C ALA A 447 -5.61 4.66 4.91
N ALA A 448 -6.92 4.84 5.04
CA ALA A 448 -7.69 5.70 4.15
C ALA A 448 -7.33 7.17 4.30
N GLN A 449 -7.15 7.65 5.53
CA GLN A 449 -6.75 9.04 5.77
C GLN A 449 -5.33 9.31 5.26
N LEU A 450 -4.40 8.39 5.53
CA LEU A 450 -3.03 8.47 5.00
C LEU A 450 -3.03 8.48 3.46
N THR A 451 -3.78 7.57 2.83
CA THR A 451 -3.90 7.48 1.37
C THR A 451 -4.52 8.76 0.79
N GLU A 452 -5.54 9.31 1.44
CA GLU A 452 -6.16 10.57 1.04
C GLU A 452 -5.16 11.72 1.04
N VAL A 453 -4.37 11.89 2.12
CA VAL A 453 -3.33 12.92 2.20
C VAL A 453 -2.34 12.80 1.03
N MET A 454 -1.87 11.59 0.72
CA MET A 454 -0.97 11.37 -0.41
C MET A 454 -1.63 11.73 -1.74
N LEU A 455 -2.84 11.24 -1.98
CA LEU A 455 -3.57 11.46 -3.24
C LEU A 455 -3.93 12.93 -3.46
N LEU A 456 -4.12 13.73 -2.40
CA LEU A 456 -4.34 15.16 -2.51
C LEU A 456 -3.16 15.91 -3.15
N GLY A 457 -1.92 15.44 -3.01
CA GLY A 457 -0.77 15.97 -3.76
C GLY A 457 -0.89 15.71 -5.26
N ILE A 458 -1.40 14.54 -5.65
CA ILE A 458 -1.70 14.22 -7.05
C ILE A 458 -2.87 15.06 -7.57
N VAL A 459 -3.90 15.27 -6.77
CA VAL A 459 -5.03 16.13 -7.11
C VAL A 459 -4.57 17.58 -7.33
N ALA A 460 -3.75 18.12 -6.44
CA ALA A 460 -3.17 19.46 -6.59
C ALA A 460 -2.33 19.58 -7.87
N LEU A 461 -1.52 18.55 -8.15
CA LEU A 461 -0.71 18.50 -9.36
C LEU A 461 -1.56 18.45 -10.64
N ARG A 462 -2.69 17.73 -10.63
CA ARG A 462 -3.64 17.66 -11.77
C ARG A 462 -4.43 18.95 -11.95
N THR A 463 -4.68 19.69 -10.88
CA THR A 463 -5.38 20.97 -10.91
C THR A 463 -4.58 22.02 -11.67
N GLY A 464 -3.24 22.03 -11.52
CA GLY A 464 -2.35 22.89 -12.29
C GLY A 464 -1.12 23.33 -11.50
N GLN A 465 -0.06 23.67 -12.23
CA GLN A 465 1.23 24.08 -11.66
C GLN A 465 1.09 25.28 -10.73
N GLY A 466 1.50 25.11 -9.46
CA GLY A 466 1.51 26.18 -8.46
C GLY A 466 0.14 26.70 -8.07
N GLN A 467 -0.94 25.97 -8.37
CA GLN A 467 -2.27 26.30 -7.89
C GLN A 467 -2.50 25.67 -6.51
N LYS A 468 -2.70 26.52 -5.51
CA LYS A 468 -3.02 26.07 -4.16
C LYS A 468 -4.51 25.70 -4.08
N ILE A 469 -4.81 24.43 -3.86
CA ILE A 469 -6.18 23.98 -3.53
C ILE A 469 -6.45 24.16 -2.04
N GLN A 470 -7.67 24.59 -1.69
CA GLN A 470 -8.18 24.64 -0.32
C GLN A 470 -9.07 23.43 -0.10
N TYR A 471 -8.78 22.63 0.92
CA TYR A 471 -9.45 21.36 1.12
C TYR A 471 -10.26 21.32 2.41
N ASP A 472 -11.55 20.97 2.27
CA ASP A 472 -12.44 20.63 3.37
C ASP A 472 -12.41 19.10 3.55
N GLY A 473 -11.57 18.65 4.48
CA GLY A 473 -11.37 17.22 4.74
C GLY A 473 -12.60 16.54 5.33
N GLU A 474 -13.47 17.24 6.05
CA GLU A 474 -14.69 16.64 6.58
C GLU A 474 -15.66 16.26 5.46
N ASN A 475 -15.80 17.12 4.46
CA ASN A 475 -16.73 16.94 3.35
C ASN A 475 -16.10 16.39 2.07
N MET A 476 -14.80 16.06 2.08
CA MET A 476 -14.05 15.59 0.89
C MET A 476 -14.24 16.56 -0.28
N ARG A 477 -13.96 17.86 -0.07
CA ARG A 477 -14.25 18.87 -1.08
C ARG A 477 -13.13 19.90 -1.21
N ILE A 478 -12.77 20.21 -2.45
CA ILE A 478 -11.95 21.36 -2.79
C ILE A 478 -12.90 22.58 -2.91
N THR A 479 -12.62 23.62 -2.11
CA THR A 479 -13.59 24.72 -1.90
C THR A 479 -13.31 25.94 -2.77
N ASN A 480 -12.11 26.12 -3.27
CA ASN A 480 -11.71 27.31 -4.05
C ASN A 480 -11.58 27.06 -5.57
N ILE A 481 -11.50 25.80 -6.02
CA ILE A 481 -11.39 25.43 -7.44
C ILE A 481 -12.35 24.26 -7.68
N GLU A 482 -13.58 24.57 -8.12
CA GLU A 482 -14.65 23.55 -8.24
C GLU A 482 -14.28 22.41 -9.20
N GLU A 483 -13.60 22.74 -10.31
CA GLU A 483 -13.19 21.76 -11.32
C GLU A 483 -12.18 20.72 -10.80
N ALA A 484 -11.45 21.05 -9.73
CA ALA A 484 -10.50 20.12 -9.14
C ALA A 484 -11.17 18.92 -8.44
N ASN A 485 -12.45 19.07 -8.04
CA ASN A 485 -13.20 17.98 -7.38
C ASN A 485 -13.36 16.73 -8.27
N GLN A 486 -13.30 16.87 -9.60
CA GLN A 486 -13.32 15.72 -10.51
C GLN A 486 -12.17 14.74 -10.28
N TYR A 487 -11.04 15.20 -9.73
CA TYR A 487 -9.86 14.36 -9.47
C TYR A 487 -9.92 13.59 -8.15
N LEU A 488 -10.92 13.86 -7.30
CA LEU A 488 -11.17 13.09 -6.08
C LEU A 488 -11.83 11.74 -6.35
N THR A 489 -12.41 11.56 -7.53
CA THR A 489 -13.17 10.38 -7.97
C THR A 489 -12.70 9.91 -9.34
N ARG A 490 -13.26 8.83 -9.83
CA ARG A 490 -13.12 8.39 -11.23
C ARG A 490 -14.40 7.69 -11.71
N GLU A 491 -14.53 7.57 -13.03
CA GLU A 491 -15.52 6.71 -13.67
C GLU A 491 -15.02 5.26 -13.75
N TYR A 492 -15.96 4.33 -13.89
CA TYR A 492 -15.66 2.90 -13.95
C TYR A 492 -16.21 2.30 -15.25
N ARG A 493 -15.44 1.39 -15.84
CA ARG A 493 -15.88 0.57 -16.98
C ARG A 493 -17.16 -0.20 -16.61
N PRO A 494 -18.13 -0.38 -17.54
CA PRO A 494 -19.29 -1.23 -17.32
C PRO A 494 -18.93 -2.62 -16.82
N GLY A 495 -19.62 -3.07 -15.75
CA GLY A 495 -19.33 -4.34 -15.05
C GLY A 495 -18.27 -4.23 -13.95
N TRP A 496 -17.72 -3.04 -13.71
CA TRP A 496 -16.85 -2.69 -12.58
C TRP A 496 -17.51 -1.54 -11.82
N SER A 497 -17.59 -1.61 -10.51
CA SER A 497 -18.21 -0.55 -9.68
C SER A 497 -17.64 -0.49 -8.30
N MET A 498 -17.66 0.73 -7.75
CA MET A 498 -17.39 1.00 -6.34
C MET A 498 -18.71 1.19 -5.59
#